data_1aabada22af8be6aff72155f6b686ea3
#
_entry.id   1aabada22af8be6aff72155f6b686ea3
#
_cell.length_a   1.000
_cell.length_b   1.000
_cell.length_c   1.000
_cell.angle_alpha   90.00
_cell.angle_beta   90.00
_cell.angle_gamma   90.00
#
_symmetry.space_group_name_H-M   'P 1'
#
loop_
_entity.id
_entity.type
_entity.pdbx_description
1 polymer ?
#
loop_
_entity_poly.entity_id
_entity_poly.type
_entity_poly.pdbx_seq_one_letter_code
_entity_poly.pdbx_strand_id
1 'polypeptide(L)'
;LLVVIIGVALLAFIVGDFLNSGHTFYAMNQNKVAVVNGTNIGVEEFQERVKVRTDELQQMYGQRGMTLPEGYVSRINQEVYDQMVNEILLSEELEELGIVVSKEELADLLSGDNISPQVRQYFTNPQTGEFDRQGLLNFMQVVLDPESHGYNTPELLAQIEPQRQMWLRLEQEVKQNRAVQKFANLLNRAIMPNKLDLEN
;
A
#
# COMPACT_ATOMS: atom_id res chain seq x y z
N LEU A 1 -2.17 -48.19 -38.95
CA LEU A 1 -3.00 -46.98 -39.06
C LEU A 1 -3.47 -46.47 -37.70
N LEU A 2 -4.08 -47.34 -36.85
CA LEU A 2 -4.62 -46.99 -35.53
C LEU A 2 -3.58 -46.38 -34.57
N VAL A 3 -2.36 -46.95 -34.48
CA VAL A 3 -1.27 -46.47 -33.66
C VAL A 3 -0.81 -45.06 -34.05
N VAL A 4 -0.79 -44.76 -35.34
CA VAL A 4 -0.42 -43.41 -35.83
C VAL A 4 -1.47 -42.38 -35.44
N ILE A 5 -2.76 -42.73 -35.54
CA ILE A 5 -3.85 -41.82 -35.13
C ILE A 5 -3.79 -41.51 -33.61
N ILE A 6 -3.55 -42.53 -32.79
CA ILE A 6 -3.38 -42.34 -31.33
C ILE A 6 -2.15 -41.50 -31.02
N GLY A 7 -1.02 -41.73 -31.72
CA GLY A 7 0.20 -40.95 -31.55
C GLY A 7 0.01 -39.45 -31.92
N VAL A 8 -0.70 -39.16 -33.01
CA VAL A 8 -1.01 -37.78 -33.41
C VAL A 8 -1.98 -37.12 -32.43
N ALA A 9 -2.97 -37.87 -31.93
CA ALA A 9 -3.92 -37.34 -30.93
C ALA A 9 -3.22 -37.02 -29.60
N LEU A 10 -2.31 -37.89 -29.12
CA LEU A 10 -1.49 -37.64 -27.93
C LEU A 10 -0.54 -36.43 -28.12
N LEU A 11 0.09 -36.33 -29.31
CA LEU A 11 0.96 -35.18 -29.61
C LEU A 11 0.15 -33.85 -29.65
N ALA A 12 -1.05 -33.87 -30.27
CA ALA A 12 -1.92 -32.70 -30.29
C ALA A 12 -2.39 -32.31 -28.90
N PHE A 13 -2.64 -33.28 -28.01
CA PHE A 13 -3.00 -33.03 -26.61
C PHE A 13 -1.83 -32.43 -25.83
N ILE A 14 -0.60 -32.99 -25.96
CA ILE A 14 0.60 -32.48 -25.30
C ILE A 14 0.95 -31.08 -25.78
N VAL A 15 0.86 -30.80 -27.08
CA VAL A 15 1.10 -29.46 -27.64
C VAL A 15 0.00 -28.49 -27.21
N GLY A 16 -1.26 -28.94 -27.18
CA GLY A 16 -2.38 -28.14 -26.68
C GLY A 16 -2.25 -27.78 -25.20
N ASP A 17 -1.82 -28.74 -24.37
CA ASP A 17 -1.60 -28.51 -22.93
C ASP A 17 -0.37 -27.63 -22.68
N PHE A 18 0.71 -27.80 -23.47
CA PHE A 18 1.88 -26.93 -23.42
C PHE A 18 1.58 -25.49 -23.84
N LEU A 19 0.78 -25.29 -24.88
CA LEU A 19 0.34 -23.96 -25.30
C LEU A 19 -0.63 -23.32 -24.27
N ASN A 20 -1.48 -24.12 -23.67
CA ASN A 20 -2.42 -23.66 -22.64
C ASN A 20 -1.70 -23.40 -21.28
N SER A 21 -0.75 -24.24 -20.92
CA SER A 21 0.10 -24.05 -19.74
C SER A 21 1.08 -22.88 -19.92
N GLY A 22 1.54 -22.62 -21.14
CA GLY A 22 2.30 -21.42 -21.48
C GLY A 22 1.55 -20.14 -21.22
N HIS A 23 0.24 -20.12 -21.50
CA HIS A 23 -0.63 -18.98 -21.15
C HIS A 23 -0.77 -18.77 -19.64
N THR A 24 -0.78 -19.83 -18.85
CA THR A 24 -0.84 -19.72 -17.36
C THR A 24 0.47 -19.20 -16.77
N PHE A 25 1.62 -19.59 -17.32
CA PHE A 25 2.94 -19.08 -16.92
C PHE A 25 3.14 -17.61 -17.34
N TYR A 26 2.69 -17.21 -18.52
CA TYR A 26 2.71 -15.83 -18.97
C TYR A 26 1.70 -14.98 -18.19
N ALA A 27 0.51 -15.48 -17.88
CA ALA A 27 -0.49 -14.77 -17.07
C ALA A 27 -0.04 -14.58 -15.62
N MET A 28 0.64 -15.55 -15.01
CA MET A 28 1.22 -15.39 -13.66
C MET A 28 2.36 -14.36 -13.62
N ASN A 29 3.08 -14.15 -14.73
CA ASN A 29 4.13 -13.13 -14.80
C ASN A 29 3.61 -11.76 -15.24
N GLN A 30 2.43 -11.67 -15.84
CA GLN A 30 1.84 -10.41 -16.31
C GLN A 30 1.22 -9.57 -15.18
N ASN A 31 0.94 -10.14 -14.02
CA ASN A 31 0.32 -9.43 -12.89
C ASN A 31 1.31 -8.87 -11.87
N LYS A 32 2.61 -8.89 -12.17
CA LYS A 32 3.63 -8.32 -11.28
C LYS A 32 4.62 -7.44 -12.03
N VAL A 33 4.94 -6.31 -11.44
CA VAL A 33 5.96 -5.36 -11.92
C VAL A 33 7.35 -5.86 -11.55
N ALA A 34 7.49 -6.39 -10.33
CA ALA A 34 8.76 -6.90 -9.78
C ALA A 34 8.53 -7.92 -8.67
N VAL A 35 9.63 -8.57 -8.28
CA VAL A 35 9.72 -9.43 -7.09
C VAL A 35 10.91 -8.94 -6.28
N VAL A 36 10.67 -8.55 -5.03
CA VAL A 36 11.69 -8.07 -4.08
C VAL A 36 11.73 -9.05 -2.92
N ASN A 37 12.85 -9.75 -2.73
CA ASN A 37 13.04 -10.78 -1.68
C ASN A 37 11.90 -11.81 -1.57
N GLY A 38 11.25 -12.17 -2.69
CA GLY A 38 10.13 -13.10 -2.71
C GLY A 38 8.74 -12.42 -2.63
N THR A 39 8.68 -11.15 -2.25
CA THR A 39 7.44 -10.36 -2.21
C THR A 39 7.15 -9.74 -3.57
N ASN A 40 5.93 -9.95 -4.08
CA ASN A 40 5.53 -9.45 -5.40
C ASN A 40 5.02 -8.02 -5.33
N ILE A 41 5.49 -7.16 -6.24
CA ILE A 41 4.86 -5.87 -6.54
C ILE A 41 3.83 -6.11 -7.65
N GLY A 42 2.54 -6.01 -7.30
CA GLY A 42 1.44 -6.21 -8.24
C GLY A 42 1.32 -5.06 -9.25
N VAL A 43 0.96 -5.39 -10.50
CA VAL A 43 0.74 -4.38 -11.55
C VAL A 43 -0.39 -3.44 -11.17
N GLU A 44 -1.48 -3.96 -10.64
CA GLU A 44 -2.67 -3.20 -10.26
C GLU A 44 -2.36 -2.18 -9.16
N GLU A 45 -1.70 -2.62 -8.09
CA GLU A 45 -1.28 -1.74 -7.01
C GLU A 45 -0.29 -0.67 -7.48
N PHE A 46 0.69 -1.05 -8.30
CA PHE A 46 1.64 -0.11 -8.88
C PHE A 46 0.94 0.96 -9.72
N GLN A 47 0.04 0.54 -10.63
CA GLN A 47 -0.71 1.47 -11.47
C GLN A 47 -1.62 2.40 -10.68
N GLU A 48 -2.27 1.91 -9.64
CA GLU A 48 -3.08 2.72 -8.74
C GLU A 48 -2.24 3.78 -8.03
N ARG A 49 -1.09 3.41 -7.48
CA ARG A 49 -0.17 4.37 -6.84
C ARG A 49 0.37 5.40 -7.82
N VAL A 50 0.73 5.00 -9.04
CA VAL A 50 1.16 5.92 -10.12
C VAL A 50 0.04 6.88 -10.49
N LYS A 51 -1.19 6.40 -10.62
CA LYS A 51 -2.35 7.23 -10.90
C LYS A 51 -2.59 8.27 -9.81
N VAL A 52 -2.65 7.84 -8.55
CA VAL A 52 -2.84 8.74 -7.39
C VAL A 52 -1.75 9.82 -7.39
N ARG A 53 -0.49 9.43 -7.55
CA ARG A 53 0.64 10.38 -7.58
C ARG A 53 0.57 11.36 -8.75
N THR A 54 0.13 10.87 -9.91
CA THR A 54 -0.08 11.71 -11.10
C THR A 54 -1.20 12.72 -10.88
N ASP A 55 -2.32 12.29 -10.32
CA ASP A 55 -3.48 13.13 -10.05
C ASP A 55 -3.14 14.24 -9.02
N GLU A 56 -2.40 13.89 -7.95
CA GLU A 56 -1.90 14.86 -6.97
C GLU A 56 -1.02 15.94 -7.62
N LEU A 57 -0.07 15.54 -8.47
CA LEU A 57 0.81 16.47 -9.16
C LEU A 57 0.06 17.32 -10.17
N GLN A 58 -0.88 16.74 -10.93
CA GLN A 58 -1.72 17.49 -11.85
C GLN A 58 -2.55 18.55 -11.12
N GLN A 59 -3.11 18.20 -9.97
CA GLN A 59 -3.89 19.13 -9.15
C GLN A 59 -3.00 20.28 -8.62
N MET A 60 -1.80 19.96 -8.12
CA MET A 60 -0.83 20.95 -7.63
C MET A 60 -0.35 21.89 -8.73
N TYR A 61 -0.06 21.38 -9.93
CA TYR A 61 0.34 22.17 -11.09
C TYR A 61 -0.83 23.00 -11.61
N GLY A 62 -2.05 22.41 -11.67
CA GLY A 62 -3.27 23.08 -12.10
C GLY A 62 -3.64 24.29 -11.22
N GLN A 63 -3.46 24.20 -9.90
CA GLN A 63 -3.65 25.30 -8.96
C GLN A 63 -2.70 26.49 -9.25
N ARG A 64 -1.55 26.23 -9.87
CA ARG A 64 -0.57 27.25 -10.28
C ARG A 64 -0.74 27.70 -11.74
N GLY A 65 -1.81 27.27 -12.44
CA GLY A 65 -2.05 27.56 -13.85
C GLY A 65 -1.04 26.90 -14.80
N MET A 66 -0.37 25.83 -14.37
CA MET A 66 0.64 25.11 -15.14
C MET A 66 0.13 23.70 -15.49
N THR A 67 0.63 23.15 -16.59
CA THR A 67 0.45 21.74 -16.97
C THR A 67 1.64 20.90 -16.53
N LEU A 68 1.40 19.63 -16.23
CA LEU A 68 2.48 18.69 -15.90
C LEU A 68 3.41 18.54 -17.12
N PRO A 69 4.74 18.78 -16.99
CA PRO A 69 5.66 18.70 -18.14
C PRO A 69 5.73 17.30 -18.74
N GLU A 70 5.99 17.22 -20.06
CA GLU A 70 6.26 15.95 -20.73
C GLU A 70 7.45 15.23 -20.09
N GLY A 71 7.34 13.90 -19.91
CA GLY A 71 8.37 13.08 -19.26
C GLY A 71 8.24 12.93 -17.74
N TYR A 72 7.36 13.68 -17.07
CA TYR A 72 7.10 13.50 -15.63
C TYR A 72 6.51 12.14 -15.30
N VAL A 73 5.72 11.56 -16.21
CA VAL A 73 5.11 10.23 -16.01
C VAL A 73 6.18 9.16 -15.78
N SER A 74 7.28 9.19 -16.55
CA SER A 74 8.38 8.22 -16.34
C SER A 74 9.07 8.41 -14.99
N ARG A 75 9.18 9.64 -14.52
CA ARG A 75 9.74 9.94 -13.18
C ARG A 75 8.82 9.50 -12.07
N ILE A 76 7.50 9.69 -12.22
CA ILE A 76 6.50 9.21 -11.28
C ILE A 76 6.53 7.68 -11.18
N ASN A 77 6.61 6.99 -12.33
CA ASN A 77 6.74 5.53 -12.35
C ASN A 77 7.96 5.06 -11.57
N GLN A 78 9.12 5.70 -11.79
CA GLN A 78 10.34 5.35 -11.09
C GLN A 78 10.24 5.68 -9.58
N GLU A 79 9.72 6.85 -9.21
CA GLU A 79 9.51 7.26 -7.82
C GLU A 79 8.62 6.27 -7.06
N VAL A 80 7.49 5.88 -7.68
CA VAL A 80 6.56 4.91 -7.09
C VAL A 80 7.20 3.52 -6.97
N TYR A 81 7.92 3.10 -8.02
CA TYR A 81 8.63 1.82 -7.99
C TYR A 81 9.66 1.77 -6.85
N ASP A 82 10.52 2.78 -6.76
CA ASP A 82 11.56 2.86 -5.72
C ASP A 82 10.94 2.94 -4.32
N GLN A 83 9.82 3.65 -4.17
CA GLN A 83 9.08 3.70 -2.92
C GLN A 83 8.56 2.30 -2.53
N MET A 84 7.91 1.56 -3.44
CA MET A 84 7.38 0.23 -3.16
C MET A 84 8.50 -0.78 -2.83
N VAL A 85 9.63 -0.70 -3.53
CA VAL A 85 10.81 -1.53 -3.22
C VAL A 85 11.34 -1.23 -1.82
N ASN A 86 11.50 0.04 -1.48
CA ASN A 86 11.99 0.46 -0.17
C ASN A 86 11.02 0.10 0.96
N GLU A 87 9.71 0.17 0.73
CA GLU A 87 8.69 -0.26 1.69
C GLU A 87 8.82 -1.76 2.02
N ILE A 88 9.01 -2.60 1.00
CA ILE A 88 9.19 -4.05 1.19
C ILE A 88 10.49 -4.33 1.96
N LEU A 89 11.62 -3.77 1.50
CA LEU A 89 12.93 -3.99 2.14
C LEU A 89 12.92 -3.53 3.60
N LEU A 90 12.34 -2.36 3.87
CA LEU A 90 12.24 -1.82 5.22
C LEU A 90 11.33 -2.68 6.11
N SER A 91 10.21 -3.17 5.56
CA SER A 91 9.28 -4.03 6.32
C SER A 91 9.95 -5.33 6.74
N GLU A 92 10.69 -5.97 5.84
CA GLU A 92 11.43 -7.20 6.11
C GLU A 92 12.51 -6.98 7.18
N GLU A 93 13.29 -5.91 7.06
CA GLU A 93 14.35 -5.57 8.01
C GLU A 93 13.77 -5.28 9.42
N LEU A 94 12.64 -4.59 9.49
CA LEU A 94 11.94 -4.33 10.75
C LEU A 94 11.40 -5.62 11.38
N GLU A 95 10.88 -6.55 10.57
CA GLU A 95 10.41 -7.86 11.04
C GLU A 95 11.56 -8.72 11.58
N GLU A 96 12.71 -8.77 10.87
CA GLU A 96 13.92 -9.47 11.32
C GLU A 96 14.45 -8.92 12.65
N LEU A 97 14.33 -7.62 12.88
CA LEU A 97 14.69 -6.95 14.13
C LEU A 97 13.63 -7.12 15.24
N GLY A 98 12.50 -7.79 14.96
CA GLY A 98 11.39 -7.95 15.89
C GLY A 98 10.63 -6.65 16.17
N ILE A 99 10.74 -5.65 15.28
CA ILE A 99 10.04 -4.37 15.41
C ILE A 99 8.66 -4.49 14.79
N VAL A 100 7.68 -4.79 15.62
CA VAL A 100 6.29 -4.98 15.21
C VAL A 100 5.41 -3.90 15.82
N VAL A 101 4.44 -3.41 15.05
CA VAL A 101 3.33 -2.57 15.54
C VAL A 101 2.16 -3.50 15.84
N SER A 102 1.79 -3.62 17.11
CA SER A 102 0.68 -4.49 17.51
C SER A 102 -0.67 -3.92 17.05
N LYS A 103 -1.70 -4.76 17.00
CA LYS A 103 -3.06 -4.33 16.63
C LYS A 103 -3.61 -3.28 17.59
N GLU A 104 -3.33 -3.45 18.88
CA GLU A 104 -3.74 -2.54 19.94
C GLU A 104 -3.05 -1.18 19.79
N GLU A 105 -1.73 -1.18 19.53
CA GLU A 105 -0.96 0.04 19.27
C GLU A 105 -1.47 0.76 18.01
N LEU A 106 -1.75 0.01 16.93
CA LEU A 106 -2.29 0.59 15.71
C LEU A 106 -3.68 1.18 15.93
N ALA A 107 -4.56 0.48 16.65
CA ALA A 107 -5.89 0.97 16.97
C ALA A 107 -5.84 2.27 17.80
N ASP A 108 -4.88 2.38 18.74
CA ASP A 108 -4.67 3.59 19.53
C ASP A 108 -4.19 4.77 18.66
N LEU A 109 -3.31 4.51 17.69
CA LEU A 109 -2.84 5.51 16.72
C LEU A 109 -3.90 5.95 15.71
N LEU A 110 -4.87 5.09 15.40
CA LEU A 110 -5.93 5.39 14.45
C LEU A 110 -7.13 6.09 15.09
N SER A 111 -7.53 5.68 16.30
CA SER A 111 -8.77 6.17 16.94
C SER A 111 -8.72 6.29 18.46
N GLY A 112 -7.61 5.90 19.11
CA GLY A 112 -7.42 5.94 20.57
C GLY A 112 -7.05 7.31 21.12
N ASP A 113 -6.28 7.34 22.18
CA ASP A 113 -5.85 8.58 22.84
C ASP A 113 -4.60 9.17 22.15
N ASN A 114 -3.77 8.34 21.53
CA ASN A 114 -2.53 8.72 20.84
C ASN A 114 -2.69 8.81 19.32
N ILE A 115 -3.75 9.45 18.85
CA ILE A 115 -4.06 9.58 17.41
C ILE A 115 -2.85 10.16 16.66
N SER A 116 -2.45 9.47 15.59
CA SER A 116 -1.31 9.84 14.75
C SER A 116 -1.52 11.22 14.07
N PRO A 117 -0.43 11.96 13.79
CA PRO A 117 -0.51 13.24 13.09
C PRO A 117 -1.19 13.12 11.71
N GLN A 118 -0.98 12.02 11.00
CA GLN A 118 -1.60 11.75 9.69
C GLN A 118 -3.12 11.68 9.80
N VAL A 119 -3.65 10.90 10.73
CA VAL A 119 -5.10 10.82 10.98
C VAL A 119 -5.64 12.18 11.42
N ARG A 120 -4.95 12.88 12.31
CA ARG A 120 -5.36 14.23 12.72
C ARG A 120 -5.48 15.17 11.53
N GLN A 121 -4.53 15.16 10.62
CA GLN A 121 -4.54 16.04 9.45
C GLN A 121 -5.76 15.80 8.57
N TYR A 122 -6.17 14.54 8.35
CA TYR A 122 -7.34 14.19 7.56
C TYR A 122 -8.67 14.62 8.19
N PHE A 123 -8.76 14.57 9.51
CA PHE A 123 -9.99 14.85 10.27
C PHE A 123 -9.92 16.17 11.04
N THR A 124 -9.04 17.08 10.66
CA THR A 124 -9.04 18.46 11.16
C THR A 124 -9.90 19.35 10.27
N ASN A 125 -10.84 20.07 10.87
CA ASN A 125 -11.64 21.03 10.14
C ASN A 125 -10.76 22.18 9.62
N PRO A 126 -10.66 22.40 8.29
CA PRO A 126 -9.78 23.41 7.72
C PRO A 126 -10.15 24.85 8.07
N GLN A 127 -11.40 25.09 8.53
CA GLN A 127 -11.88 26.43 8.89
C GLN A 127 -11.61 26.77 10.36
N THR A 128 -11.74 25.78 11.26
CA THR A 128 -11.56 25.99 12.72
C THR A 128 -10.22 25.52 13.23
N GLY A 129 -9.51 24.65 12.49
CA GLY A 129 -8.29 24.00 12.94
C GLY A 129 -8.51 22.95 14.03
N GLU A 130 -9.76 22.62 14.35
CA GLU A 130 -10.11 21.66 15.37
C GLU A 130 -10.20 20.24 14.80
N PHE A 131 -9.70 19.27 15.58
CA PHE A 131 -9.80 17.86 15.23
C PHE A 131 -11.21 17.32 15.49
N ASP A 132 -11.83 16.77 14.45
CA ASP A 132 -13.18 16.17 14.50
C ASP A 132 -13.09 14.67 14.84
N ARG A 133 -13.01 14.37 16.14
CA ARG A 133 -13.00 12.99 16.61
C ARG A 133 -14.29 12.24 16.29
N GLN A 134 -15.45 12.92 16.36
CA GLN A 134 -16.72 12.27 16.07
C GLN A 134 -16.85 11.94 14.59
N GLY A 135 -16.41 12.85 13.72
CA GLY A 135 -16.34 12.63 12.28
C GLY A 135 -15.44 11.45 11.93
N LEU A 136 -14.26 11.32 12.57
CA LEU A 136 -13.40 10.16 12.41
C LEU A 136 -14.10 8.85 12.80
N LEU A 137 -14.72 8.79 13.98
CA LEU A 137 -15.36 7.56 14.45
C LEU A 137 -16.54 7.16 13.54
N ASN A 138 -17.36 8.12 13.13
CA ASN A 138 -18.46 7.87 12.19
C ASN A 138 -17.95 7.38 10.83
N PHE A 139 -16.88 8.01 10.32
CA PHE A 139 -16.25 7.60 9.07
C PHE A 139 -15.73 6.16 9.16
N MET A 140 -15.00 5.83 10.23
CA MET A 140 -14.49 4.47 10.45
C MET A 140 -15.62 3.43 10.48
N GLN A 141 -16.72 3.71 11.17
CA GLN A 141 -17.86 2.80 11.23
C GLN A 141 -18.39 2.50 9.82
N VAL A 142 -18.55 3.52 8.98
CA VAL A 142 -19.07 3.35 7.62
C VAL A 142 -18.09 2.59 6.72
N VAL A 143 -16.78 2.90 6.76
CA VAL A 143 -15.81 2.26 5.86
C VAL A 143 -15.44 0.84 6.28
N LEU A 144 -15.53 0.51 7.58
CA LEU A 144 -15.22 -0.83 8.09
C LEU A 144 -16.42 -1.78 8.02
N ASP A 145 -17.64 -1.25 8.16
CA ASP A 145 -18.88 -2.03 8.09
C ASP A 145 -19.93 -1.28 7.26
N PRO A 146 -19.72 -1.16 5.94
CA PRO A 146 -20.62 -0.40 5.07
C PRO A 146 -22.03 -0.99 4.99
N GLU A 147 -22.16 -2.32 5.05
CA GLU A 147 -23.46 -2.99 4.92
C GLU A 147 -24.42 -2.61 6.06
N SER A 148 -23.93 -2.55 7.31
CA SER A 148 -24.71 -2.13 8.48
C SER A 148 -25.10 -0.64 8.43
N HIS A 149 -24.46 0.15 7.56
CA HIS A 149 -24.72 1.58 7.36
C HIS A 149 -25.48 1.88 6.06
N GLY A 150 -26.12 0.85 5.47
CA GLY A 150 -27.02 1.01 4.31
C GLY A 150 -26.34 0.86 2.95
N TYR A 151 -25.04 0.59 2.88
CA TYR A 151 -24.31 0.31 1.64
C TYR A 151 -24.36 -1.19 1.34
N ASN A 152 -25.54 -1.73 1.03
CA ASN A 152 -25.82 -3.15 0.92
C ASN A 152 -26.08 -3.64 -0.52
N THR A 153 -25.89 -2.79 -1.54
CA THR A 153 -25.94 -3.17 -2.95
C THR A 153 -24.62 -2.90 -3.63
N PRO A 154 -24.29 -3.60 -4.74
CA PRO A 154 -23.05 -3.41 -5.46
C PRO A 154 -22.80 -1.94 -5.88
N GLU A 155 -23.85 -1.23 -6.27
CA GLU A 155 -23.79 0.17 -6.68
C GLU A 155 -23.47 1.10 -5.50
N LEU A 156 -24.03 0.82 -4.32
CA LEU A 156 -23.77 1.59 -3.10
C LEU A 156 -22.38 1.27 -2.54
N LEU A 157 -21.97 0.02 -2.57
CA LEU A 157 -20.62 -0.38 -2.16
C LEU A 157 -19.56 0.29 -3.05
N ALA A 158 -19.80 0.40 -4.37
CA ALA A 158 -18.89 1.10 -5.27
C ALA A 158 -18.74 2.59 -4.94
N GLN A 159 -19.73 3.24 -4.32
CA GLN A 159 -19.65 4.64 -3.90
C GLN A 159 -18.73 4.84 -2.69
N ILE A 160 -18.68 3.88 -1.77
CA ILE A 160 -17.84 3.97 -0.57
C ILE A 160 -16.42 3.41 -0.78
N GLU A 161 -16.20 2.64 -1.84
CA GLU A 161 -14.93 1.97 -2.10
C GLU A 161 -13.72 2.93 -2.16
N PRO A 162 -13.80 4.14 -2.79
CA PRO A 162 -12.68 5.09 -2.76
C PRO A 162 -12.30 5.53 -1.35
N GLN A 163 -13.28 5.76 -0.47
CA GLN A 163 -13.05 6.15 0.93
C GLN A 163 -12.44 4.98 1.72
N ARG A 164 -12.91 3.76 1.44
CA ARG A 164 -12.38 2.55 2.04
C ARG A 164 -10.92 2.32 1.65
N GLN A 165 -10.58 2.47 0.38
CA GLN A 165 -9.21 2.38 -0.11
C GLN A 165 -8.31 3.49 0.48
N MET A 166 -8.82 4.71 0.58
CA MET A 166 -8.10 5.81 1.25
C MET A 166 -7.81 5.47 2.71
N TRP A 167 -8.78 4.91 3.45
CA TRP A 167 -8.58 4.50 4.84
C TRP A 167 -7.54 3.41 4.98
N LEU A 168 -7.57 2.37 4.14
CA LEU A 168 -6.58 1.28 4.17
C LEU A 168 -5.16 1.79 3.90
N ARG A 169 -5.00 2.74 2.99
CA ARG A 169 -3.70 3.39 2.75
C ARG A 169 -3.23 4.19 3.95
N LEU A 170 -4.11 4.97 4.57
CA LEU A 170 -3.80 5.74 5.78
C LEU A 170 -3.39 4.84 6.95
N GLU A 171 -4.11 3.73 7.15
CA GLU A 171 -3.78 2.72 8.15
C GLU A 171 -2.37 2.13 7.93
N GLN A 172 -2.06 1.76 6.69
CA GLN A 172 -0.75 1.23 6.32
C GLN A 172 0.35 2.27 6.53
N GLU A 173 0.12 3.52 6.15
CA GLU A 173 1.06 4.63 6.37
C GLU A 173 1.34 4.86 7.86
N VAL A 174 0.30 4.89 8.69
CA VAL A 174 0.43 5.04 10.15
C VAL A 174 1.24 3.89 10.74
N LYS A 175 0.95 2.65 10.35
CA LYS A 175 1.68 1.46 10.77
C LYS A 175 3.15 1.53 10.41
N GLN A 176 3.46 1.87 9.17
CA GLN A 176 4.83 1.96 8.66
C GLN A 176 5.61 3.09 9.37
N ASN A 177 5.03 4.28 9.48
CA ASN A 177 5.66 5.39 10.18
C ASN A 177 5.94 5.05 11.65
N ARG A 178 5.04 4.32 12.30
CA ARG A 178 5.25 3.88 13.68
C ARG A 178 6.38 2.87 13.80
N ALA A 179 6.49 1.93 12.89
CA ALA A 179 7.59 0.95 12.85
C ALA A 179 8.95 1.66 12.66
N VAL A 180 9.03 2.61 11.73
CA VAL A 180 10.22 3.46 11.51
C VAL A 180 10.59 4.26 12.76
N GLN A 181 9.61 4.85 13.46
CA GLN A 181 9.85 5.55 14.72
C GLN A 181 10.42 4.64 15.81
N LYS A 182 9.90 3.41 15.93
CA LYS A 182 10.44 2.40 16.85
C LYS A 182 11.89 2.08 16.54
N PHE A 183 12.20 1.85 15.26
CA PHE A 183 13.56 1.59 14.79
C PHE A 183 14.51 2.78 15.10
N ALA A 184 14.11 4.00 14.74
CA ALA A 184 14.89 5.19 15.02
C ALA A 184 15.15 5.39 16.54
N ASN A 185 14.15 5.11 17.38
CA ASN A 185 14.30 5.16 18.83
C ASN A 185 15.25 4.10 19.36
N LEU A 186 15.26 2.91 18.77
CA LEU A 186 16.18 1.83 19.12
C LEU A 186 17.62 2.21 18.75
N LEU A 187 17.85 2.73 17.54
CA LEU A 187 19.16 3.23 17.10
C LEU A 187 19.67 4.37 17.98
N ASN A 188 18.82 5.34 18.30
CA ASN A 188 19.20 6.47 19.14
C ASN A 188 19.63 6.01 20.55
N ARG A 189 18.97 4.99 21.11
CA ARG A 189 19.36 4.41 22.40
C ARG A 189 20.65 3.61 22.31
N ALA A 190 20.91 2.95 21.19
CA ALA A 190 22.12 2.17 20.98
C ALA A 190 23.37 3.06 20.74
N ILE A 191 23.17 4.24 20.13
CA ILE A 191 24.25 5.19 19.79
C ILE A 191 24.56 6.15 20.93
N MET A 192 23.63 6.38 21.87
CA MET A 192 23.93 7.22 23.04
C MET A 192 25.02 6.57 23.88
N PRO A 193 26.23 7.19 24.01
CA PRO A 193 27.26 6.68 24.87
C PRO A 193 26.72 6.59 26.30
N ASN A 194 26.93 5.45 26.92
CA ASN A 194 26.55 5.26 28.31
C ASN A 194 27.29 6.36 29.14
N LYS A 195 26.60 7.12 29.96
CA LYS A 195 27.20 8.16 30.79
C LYS A 195 28.39 7.68 31.65
N LEU A 196 28.50 6.34 31.83
CA LEU A 196 29.62 5.68 32.52
C LEU A 196 30.92 5.65 31.69
N ASP A 197 30.88 5.80 30.36
CA ASP A 197 32.08 5.82 29.53
C ASP A 197 32.72 7.23 29.41
N LEU A 198 32.05 8.27 29.91
CA LEU A 198 32.53 9.64 29.90
C LEU A 198 33.21 10.09 31.20
N GLU A 199 33.24 9.24 32.25
CA GLU A 199 33.85 9.54 33.55
C GLU A 199 35.15 8.76 33.83
N ASN A 200 35.76 8.12 32.80
CA ASN A 200 37.08 7.46 32.94
C ASN A 200 38.13 8.14 32.07
#